data_4e9bb1d77c811b6f9c7a751bd0b23b84
#
_entry.id   4e9bb1d77c811b6f9c7a751bd0b23b84
#
_cell.length_a   1.000
_cell.length_b   1.000
_cell.length_c   1.000
_cell.angle_alpha   90.00
_cell.angle_beta   90.00
_cell.angle_gamma   90.00
#
_symmetry.space_group_name_H-M   'P 1'
#
loop_
_entity.id
_entity.type
_entity.pdbx_description
1 polymer ?
#
loop_
_entity_poly.entity_id
_entity_poly.type
_entity_poly.pdbx_seq_one_letter_code
_entity_poly.pdbx_strand_id
1 'polypeptide(L)'
;MDPQLNVSSAPKGLCVLKFGGSVLTSEADYAAAGAEIYRHVRAGEKTIVIVSALKGETDQLLAQADANGGAPFPDITARLARLGEFRSAALMGLALSRLGLKAKVLDPHEIGLMAEGDPMDANLSELDAEALTGALDEADAVVLPGFTACHAEHGAATLGRGGTDLTAVFFAVKASANRVRLIKDVDGVYTDDPAKDPHAQRYDALDYDQAMDASRGLIQPKAIEAAKAADLVVEVAAMGAREATRIASGPAVIGRPRHRGPMKVALLGCGAVGSGVLDHVLSHPELFELNPVLVRNVGARADDRRAVFTSDPHAALAGEPDLVVEMMGGADGPASVMMPVLRNGQHVVTANKAAVAKHYEALHEAAKKGGAHLMYSASVGGGVVVLERLSELKDQGVVAVEGVMNGTGNFILDQLGKG
;
A
#
# COMPACT_ATOMS: atom_id res chain seq x y z
N MET A 1 -31.61 6.39 -32.74
CA MET A 1 -30.75 7.48 -32.26
C MET A 1 -30.46 7.17 -30.80
N ASP A 2 -29.37 6.46 -30.55
CA ASP A 2 -28.92 6.14 -29.22
C ASP A 2 -28.13 7.32 -28.62
N PRO A 3 -28.46 7.78 -27.41
CA PRO A 3 -27.59 8.72 -26.72
C PRO A 3 -26.43 7.95 -26.12
N GLN A 4 -25.26 8.07 -26.73
CA GLN A 4 -23.99 7.65 -26.16
C GLN A 4 -23.81 8.35 -24.81
N LEU A 5 -23.95 7.57 -23.74
CA LEU A 5 -23.48 7.95 -22.40
C LEU A 5 -21.96 7.92 -22.40
N ASN A 6 -21.39 9.06 -22.76
CA ASN A 6 -19.98 9.35 -22.59
C ASN A 6 -19.75 9.61 -21.09
N VAL A 7 -19.63 8.56 -20.28
CA VAL A 7 -19.17 8.67 -18.90
C VAL A 7 -17.63 8.65 -18.96
N SER A 8 -17.06 9.79 -19.31
CA SER A 8 -15.69 10.12 -18.94
C SER A 8 -15.67 10.17 -17.40
N SER A 9 -15.23 9.09 -16.76
CA SER A 9 -14.87 9.15 -15.34
C SER A 9 -13.71 10.13 -15.25
N ALA A 10 -13.95 11.33 -14.72
CA ALA A 10 -12.86 12.24 -14.37
C ALA A 10 -11.84 11.48 -13.53
N PRO A 11 -10.53 11.64 -13.78
CA PRO A 11 -9.50 10.97 -13.00
C PRO A 11 -9.74 11.28 -11.52
N LYS A 12 -9.63 10.26 -10.66
CA LYS A 12 -9.86 10.40 -9.20
C LYS A 12 -8.87 11.36 -8.51
N GLY A 13 -8.03 12.02 -9.27
CA GLY A 13 -7.06 13.01 -8.83
C GLY A 13 -5.64 12.64 -9.20
N LEU A 14 -4.73 13.53 -8.85
CA LEU A 14 -3.29 13.39 -9.05
C LEU A 14 -2.63 13.05 -7.71
N CYS A 15 -1.81 12.02 -7.69
CA CYS A 15 -1.00 11.62 -6.53
C CYS A 15 0.49 11.68 -6.89
N VAL A 16 1.29 12.27 -6.00
CA VAL A 16 2.76 12.18 -6.11
C VAL A 16 3.23 11.04 -5.22
N LEU A 17 3.92 10.06 -5.79
CA LEU A 17 4.50 8.92 -5.10
C LEU A 17 6.02 9.10 -5.02
N LYS A 18 6.59 9.02 -3.81
CA LYS A 18 8.03 9.12 -3.64
C LYS A 18 8.62 7.81 -3.11
N PHE A 19 9.64 7.31 -3.79
CA PHE A 19 10.41 6.13 -3.39
C PHE A 19 11.84 6.56 -3.03
N GLY A 20 12.23 6.36 -1.77
CA GLY A 20 13.56 6.70 -1.26
C GLY A 20 14.50 5.51 -1.21
N GLY A 21 15.77 5.76 -0.90
CA GLY A 21 16.77 4.71 -0.71
C GLY A 21 16.49 3.75 0.45
N SER A 22 15.54 4.06 1.36
CA SER A 22 15.11 3.11 2.39
C SER A 22 14.28 1.95 1.84
N VAL A 23 13.64 2.13 0.66
CA VAL A 23 12.82 1.12 0.00
C VAL A 23 13.37 0.68 -1.37
N LEU A 24 14.30 1.45 -1.94
CA LEU A 24 15.06 1.07 -3.13
C LEU A 24 16.47 0.67 -2.69
N THR A 25 16.63 -0.56 -2.23
CA THR A 25 17.88 -1.09 -1.69
C THR A 25 18.67 -1.90 -2.74
N SER A 26 17.96 -2.42 -3.73
CA SER A 26 18.48 -3.21 -4.84
C SER A 26 17.63 -3.04 -6.11
N GLU A 27 18.14 -3.51 -7.24
CA GLU A 27 17.36 -3.48 -8.51
C GLU A 27 16.10 -4.34 -8.47
N ALA A 28 16.04 -5.35 -7.60
CA ALA A 28 14.84 -6.18 -7.45
C ALA A 28 13.65 -5.40 -6.89
N ASP A 29 13.90 -4.33 -6.14
CA ASP A 29 12.85 -3.53 -5.48
C ASP A 29 12.00 -2.72 -6.48
N TYR A 30 12.51 -2.46 -7.70
CA TYR A 30 11.72 -1.75 -8.72
C TYR A 30 10.48 -2.53 -9.15
N ALA A 31 10.48 -3.85 -9.06
CA ALA A 31 9.30 -4.66 -9.36
C ALA A 31 8.18 -4.41 -8.34
N ALA A 32 8.50 -4.37 -7.05
CA ALA A 32 7.56 -4.08 -5.97
C ALA A 32 7.09 -2.62 -6.00
N ALA A 33 8.01 -1.67 -6.26
CA ALA A 33 7.68 -0.26 -6.41
C ALA A 33 6.77 -0.02 -7.63
N GLY A 34 7.03 -0.71 -8.75
CA GLY A 34 6.17 -0.68 -9.93
C GLY A 34 4.76 -1.21 -9.64
N ALA A 35 4.65 -2.29 -8.87
CA ALA A 35 3.35 -2.83 -8.44
C ALA A 35 2.58 -1.84 -7.53
N GLU A 36 3.28 -1.09 -6.67
CA GLU A 36 2.68 -0.01 -5.88
C GLU A 36 2.10 1.08 -6.77
N ILE A 37 2.87 1.58 -7.75
CA ILE A 37 2.42 2.59 -8.71
C ILE A 37 1.25 2.06 -9.54
N TYR A 38 1.33 0.82 -10.02
CA TYR A 38 0.26 0.16 -10.76
C TYR A 38 -1.06 0.15 -9.99
N ARG A 39 -1.02 -0.10 -8.67
CA ARG A 39 -2.19 -0.08 -7.79
C ARG A 39 -2.89 1.29 -7.79
N HIS A 40 -2.13 2.40 -7.75
CA HIS A 40 -2.64 3.76 -7.81
C HIS A 40 -3.27 4.07 -9.18
N VAL A 41 -2.58 3.73 -10.26
CA VAL A 41 -3.09 3.92 -11.62
C VAL A 41 -4.37 3.11 -11.84
N ARG A 42 -4.42 1.86 -11.36
CA ARG A 42 -5.63 1.01 -11.44
C ARG A 42 -6.78 1.54 -10.58
N ALA A 43 -6.49 2.30 -9.53
CA ALA A 43 -7.52 3.02 -8.77
C ALA A 43 -8.05 4.27 -9.47
N GLY A 44 -7.56 4.60 -10.67
CA GLY A 44 -7.97 5.75 -11.49
C GLY A 44 -7.22 7.03 -11.17
N GLU A 45 -6.07 6.95 -10.49
CA GLU A 45 -5.22 8.12 -10.22
C GLU A 45 -4.18 8.31 -11.33
N LYS A 46 -3.91 9.56 -11.69
CA LYS A 46 -2.68 9.94 -12.40
C LYS A 46 -1.54 10.01 -11.38
N THR A 47 -0.35 9.60 -11.76
CA THR A 47 0.77 9.55 -10.83
C THR A 47 2.00 10.31 -11.33
N ILE A 48 2.59 11.13 -10.45
CA ILE A 48 3.96 11.60 -10.58
C ILE A 48 4.80 10.74 -9.63
N VAL A 49 5.87 10.17 -10.14
CA VAL A 49 6.73 9.24 -9.41
C VAL A 49 8.11 9.85 -9.24
N ILE A 50 8.47 10.18 -8.01
CA ILE A 50 9.79 10.73 -7.67
C ILE A 50 10.65 9.61 -7.05
N VAL A 51 11.80 9.36 -7.63
CA VAL A 51 12.71 8.30 -7.18
C VAL A 51 14.04 8.86 -6.69
N SER A 52 14.59 8.26 -5.64
CA SER A 52 15.99 8.45 -5.22
C SER A 52 16.88 7.41 -5.88
N ALA A 53 18.18 7.63 -5.83
CA ALA A 53 19.19 6.60 -6.06
C ALA A 53 18.98 5.40 -5.16
N LEU A 54 19.55 4.26 -5.52
CA LEU A 54 19.61 3.08 -4.65
C LEU A 54 20.35 3.43 -3.35
N LYS A 55 20.01 2.71 -2.29
CA LYS A 55 20.61 2.90 -0.94
C LYS A 55 22.13 2.90 -1.01
N GLY A 56 22.74 4.01 -0.57
CA GLY A 56 24.19 4.20 -0.53
C GLY A 56 24.86 4.58 -1.86
N GLU A 57 24.13 4.60 -2.98
CA GLU A 57 24.71 4.94 -4.29
C GLU A 57 25.17 6.40 -4.36
N THR A 58 24.37 7.34 -3.84
CA THR A 58 24.75 8.76 -3.79
C THR A 58 26.01 8.98 -2.95
N ASP A 59 26.11 8.30 -1.79
CA ASP A 59 27.32 8.37 -0.94
C ASP A 59 28.57 7.83 -1.66
N GLN A 60 28.41 6.74 -2.44
CA GLN A 60 29.48 6.19 -3.27
C GLN A 60 29.94 7.16 -4.36
N LEU A 61 28.99 7.82 -5.04
CA LEU A 61 29.29 8.82 -6.08
C LEU A 61 29.98 10.05 -5.49
N LEU A 62 29.57 10.50 -4.32
CA LEU A 62 30.24 11.60 -3.59
C LEU A 62 31.65 11.20 -3.17
N ALA A 63 31.86 10.00 -2.65
CA ALA A 63 33.19 9.49 -2.31
C ALA A 63 34.10 9.37 -3.56
N GLN A 64 33.53 9.01 -4.72
CA GLN A 64 34.27 9.02 -5.98
C GLN A 64 34.67 10.45 -6.39
N ALA A 65 33.78 11.44 -6.24
CA ALA A 65 34.11 12.83 -6.49
C ALA A 65 35.27 13.29 -5.61
N ASP A 66 35.19 13.03 -4.30
CA ASP A 66 36.23 13.41 -3.33
C ASP A 66 37.59 12.77 -3.66
N ALA A 67 37.59 11.48 -3.99
CA ALA A 67 38.80 10.75 -4.40
C ALA A 67 39.45 11.28 -5.67
N ASN A 68 38.68 11.97 -6.53
CA ASN A 68 39.14 12.60 -7.76
C ASN A 68 39.32 14.13 -7.65
N GLY A 69 39.37 14.67 -6.41
CA GLY A 69 39.62 16.09 -6.18
C GLY A 69 38.40 16.99 -6.40
N GLY A 70 37.18 16.45 -6.17
CA GLY A 70 35.92 17.15 -6.41
C GLY A 70 35.64 18.33 -5.48
N ALA A 71 36.23 18.37 -4.29
CA ALA A 71 35.92 19.38 -3.26
C ALA A 71 35.94 20.86 -3.74
N PRO A 72 36.89 21.31 -4.60
CA PRO A 72 36.87 22.67 -5.12
C PRO A 72 35.93 22.88 -6.34
N PHE A 73 35.22 21.83 -6.78
CA PHE A 73 34.36 21.85 -7.96
C PHE A 73 32.96 21.34 -7.67
N PRO A 74 32.16 22.09 -6.88
CA PRO A 74 30.85 21.64 -6.43
C PRO A 74 29.85 21.39 -7.58
N ASP A 75 29.94 22.18 -8.66
CA ASP A 75 29.14 22.01 -9.88
C ASP A 75 29.43 20.70 -10.61
N ILE A 76 30.70 20.26 -10.66
CA ILE A 76 31.09 18.97 -11.25
C ILE A 76 30.68 17.83 -10.31
N THR A 77 30.86 18.02 -9.00
CA THR A 77 30.44 17.05 -7.98
C THR A 77 28.93 16.82 -8.03
N ALA A 78 28.14 17.89 -8.16
CA ALA A 78 26.67 17.79 -8.32
C ALA A 78 26.28 16.95 -9.56
N ARG A 79 27.01 17.12 -10.68
CA ARG A 79 26.78 16.33 -11.90
C ARG A 79 27.06 14.84 -11.71
N LEU A 80 28.04 14.47 -10.89
CA LEU A 80 28.34 13.08 -10.59
C LEU A 80 27.32 12.53 -9.58
N ALA A 81 27.05 13.25 -8.50
CA ALA A 81 26.18 12.81 -7.41
C ALA A 81 24.75 12.44 -7.88
N ARG A 82 24.21 13.16 -8.88
CA ARG A 82 22.85 12.95 -9.40
C ARG A 82 22.66 11.70 -10.28
N LEU A 83 23.74 11.04 -10.71
CA LEU A 83 23.66 9.94 -11.69
C LEU A 83 22.84 8.76 -11.16
N GLY A 84 22.86 8.52 -9.84
CA GLY A 84 22.07 7.46 -9.21
C GLY A 84 20.57 7.67 -9.40
N GLU A 85 20.09 8.92 -9.29
CA GLU A 85 18.69 9.27 -9.48
C GLU A 85 18.23 9.09 -10.92
N PHE A 86 19.06 9.47 -11.89
CA PHE A 86 18.76 9.27 -13.33
C PHE A 86 18.68 7.78 -13.67
N ARG A 87 19.64 6.99 -13.18
CA ARG A 87 19.60 5.54 -13.31
C ARG A 87 18.34 4.96 -12.70
N SER A 88 17.99 5.40 -11.49
CA SER A 88 16.79 4.94 -10.76
C SER A 88 15.50 5.28 -11.52
N ALA A 89 15.40 6.49 -12.09
CA ALA A 89 14.25 6.90 -12.89
C ALA A 89 14.10 6.03 -14.16
N ALA A 90 15.18 5.74 -14.86
CA ALA A 90 15.16 4.86 -16.03
C ALA A 90 14.74 3.42 -15.66
N LEU A 91 15.28 2.85 -14.58
CA LEU A 91 14.91 1.50 -14.10
C LEU A 91 13.44 1.43 -13.67
N MET A 92 12.93 2.47 -13.01
CA MET A 92 11.52 2.57 -12.66
C MET A 92 10.63 2.62 -13.91
N GLY A 93 10.98 3.42 -14.90
CA GLY A 93 10.28 3.49 -16.18
C GLY A 93 10.22 2.13 -16.89
N LEU A 94 11.31 1.37 -16.90
CA LEU A 94 11.35 0.01 -17.42
C LEU A 94 10.46 -0.95 -16.63
N ALA A 95 10.45 -0.84 -15.29
CA ALA A 95 9.59 -1.67 -14.45
C ALA A 95 8.10 -1.41 -14.72
N LEU A 96 7.70 -0.14 -14.88
CA LEU A 96 6.32 0.23 -15.22
C LEU A 96 5.91 -0.24 -16.63
N SER A 97 6.81 -0.10 -17.60
CA SER A 97 6.58 -0.59 -18.96
C SER A 97 6.36 -2.11 -19.00
N ARG A 98 7.08 -2.88 -18.18
CA ARG A 98 6.89 -4.34 -18.03
C ARG A 98 5.53 -4.70 -17.42
N LEU A 99 4.94 -3.81 -16.64
CA LEU A 99 3.58 -3.97 -16.08
C LEU A 99 2.49 -3.49 -17.05
N GLY A 100 2.86 -3.04 -18.26
CA GLY A 100 1.93 -2.55 -19.27
C GLY A 100 1.42 -1.14 -19.02
N LEU A 101 2.04 -0.36 -18.12
CA LEU A 101 1.74 1.05 -17.93
C LEU A 101 2.43 1.91 -18.97
N LYS A 102 1.73 2.94 -19.44
CA LYS A 102 2.30 3.99 -20.26
C LYS A 102 3.07 4.96 -19.35
N ALA A 103 4.35 4.68 -19.14
CA ALA A 103 5.23 5.50 -18.33
C ALA A 103 6.03 6.47 -19.19
N LYS A 104 6.17 7.71 -18.72
CA LYS A 104 7.06 8.72 -19.32
C LYS A 104 8.14 9.06 -18.29
N VAL A 105 9.39 8.84 -18.65
CA VAL A 105 10.55 9.24 -17.83
C VAL A 105 11.03 10.58 -18.33
N LEU A 106 11.15 11.56 -17.45
CA LEU A 106 11.58 12.91 -17.81
C LEU A 106 12.79 13.35 -16.98
N ASP A 107 13.71 14.01 -17.64
CA ASP A 107 14.83 14.68 -17.00
C ASP A 107 14.44 16.11 -16.56
N PRO A 108 15.11 16.69 -15.56
CA PRO A 108 14.81 18.04 -15.07
C PRO A 108 14.74 19.12 -16.15
N HIS A 109 15.59 19.05 -17.19
CA HIS A 109 15.61 20.04 -18.26
C HIS A 109 14.38 19.97 -19.19
N GLU A 110 13.75 18.79 -19.34
CA GLU A 110 12.58 18.59 -20.21
C GLU A 110 11.31 19.26 -19.65
N ILE A 111 11.30 19.53 -18.35
CA ILE A 111 10.22 20.17 -17.62
C ILE A 111 10.62 21.49 -16.98
N GLY A 112 11.74 22.08 -17.41
CA GLY A 112 12.21 23.35 -16.89
C GLY A 112 12.39 23.38 -15.37
N LEU A 113 12.73 22.26 -14.74
CA LEU A 113 12.93 22.19 -13.29
C LEU A 113 14.24 22.90 -12.93
N MET A 114 14.14 24.04 -12.27
CA MET A 114 15.25 24.91 -11.90
C MET A 114 15.45 24.94 -10.38
N ALA A 115 16.70 25.16 -9.99
CA ALA A 115 17.09 25.42 -8.61
C ALA A 115 18.10 26.56 -8.53
N GLU A 116 18.18 27.22 -7.39
CA GLU A 116 19.02 28.34 -7.07
C GLU A 116 19.81 28.14 -5.79
N GLY A 117 20.96 28.80 -5.65
CA GLY A 117 21.82 28.74 -4.48
C GLY A 117 23.04 27.86 -4.67
N ASP A 118 23.52 27.24 -3.59
CA ASP A 118 24.70 26.36 -3.64
C ASP A 118 24.38 25.12 -4.49
N PRO A 119 25.19 24.78 -5.51
CA PRO A 119 24.92 23.62 -6.39
C PRO A 119 24.89 22.29 -5.65
N MET A 120 25.39 22.17 -4.40
CA MET A 120 25.32 20.97 -3.58
C MET A 120 24.16 20.97 -2.57
N ASP A 121 23.53 22.12 -2.31
CA ASP A 121 22.37 22.29 -1.39
C ASP A 121 21.42 23.40 -1.90
N ALA A 122 20.98 23.25 -3.13
CA ALA A 122 20.13 24.22 -3.80
C ALA A 122 18.66 24.13 -3.35
N ASN A 123 17.91 25.20 -3.66
CA ASN A 123 16.46 25.25 -3.45
C ASN A 123 15.75 25.28 -4.81
N LEU A 124 14.67 24.47 -4.94
CA LEU A 124 13.84 24.44 -6.13
C LEU A 124 13.13 25.80 -6.31
N SER A 125 13.15 26.35 -7.52
CA SER A 125 12.58 27.67 -7.83
C SER A 125 11.48 27.61 -8.87
N GLU A 126 11.72 27.01 -10.03
CA GLU A 126 10.81 27.03 -11.17
C GLU A 126 10.53 25.64 -11.73
N LEU A 127 9.39 25.53 -12.40
CA LEU A 127 8.94 24.33 -13.12
C LEU A 127 8.04 24.77 -14.28
N ASP A 128 8.21 24.18 -15.45
CA ASP A 128 7.26 24.29 -16.56
C ASP A 128 6.05 23.40 -16.30
N ALA A 129 4.99 24.01 -15.76
CA ALA A 129 3.74 23.32 -15.42
C ALA A 129 3.00 22.81 -16.67
N GLU A 130 3.13 23.49 -17.83
CA GLU A 130 2.49 23.06 -19.08
C GLU A 130 3.18 21.79 -19.62
N ALA A 131 4.50 21.74 -19.61
CA ALA A 131 5.26 20.54 -20.01
C ALA A 131 4.93 19.34 -19.12
N LEU A 132 4.84 19.55 -17.81
CA LEU A 132 4.44 18.48 -16.86
C LEU A 132 3.00 18.01 -17.09
N THR A 133 2.05 18.93 -17.29
CA THR A 133 0.65 18.59 -17.56
C THR A 133 0.52 17.83 -18.87
N GLY A 134 1.18 18.28 -19.93
CA GLY A 134 1.21 17.57 -21.21
C GLY A 134 1.76 16.15 -21.10
N ALA A 135 2.79 15.96 -20.28
CA ALA A 135 3.33 14.62 -20.01
C ALA A 135 2.33 13.72 -19.25
N LEU A 136 1.60 14.28 -18.28
CA LEU A 136 0.58 13.56 -17.53
C LEU A 136 -0.64 13.20 -18.40
N ASP A 137 -1.00 14.03 -19.37
CA ASP A 137 -2.10 13.73 -20.30
C ASP A 137 -1.76 12.53 -21.19
N GLU A 138 -0.50 12.40 -21.57
CA GLU A 138 -0.01 11.34 -22.45
C GLU A 138 0.32 10.02 -21.76
N ALA A 139 0.51 10.01 -20.43
CA ALA A 139 1.00 8.86 -19.66
C ALA A 139 0.10 8.51 -18.49
N ASP A 140 0.19 7.26 -18.03
CA ASP A 140 -0.41 6.79 -16.76
C ASP A 140 0.41 7.25 -15.56
N ALA A 141 1.74 7.29 -15.75
CA ALA A 141 2.70 7.71 -14.74
C ALA A 141 3.85 8.51 -15.38
N VAL A 142 4.23 9.63 -14.76
CA VAL A 142 5.43 10.42 -15.09
C VAL A 142 6.47 10.16 -14.03
N VAL A 143 7.64 9.65 -14.42
CA VAL A 143 8.76 9.31 -13.54
C VAL A 143 9.84 10.37 -13.65
N LEU A 144 10.32 10.84 -12.51
CA LEU A 144 11.31 11.92 -12.41
C LEU A 144 12.39 11.56 -11.37
N PRO A 145 13.66 11.89 -11.64
CA PRO A 145 14.70 11.84 -10.64
C PRO A 145 14.43 12.89 -9.57
N GLY A 146 14.50 12.49 -8.30
CA GLY A 146 14.48 13.42 -7.18
C GLY A 146 15.87 14.01 -6.91
N PHE A 147 16.03 14.80 -5.84
CA PHE A 147 17.30 15.30 -5.34
C PHE A 147 18.08 16.22 -6.32
N THR A 148 17.66 16.39 -7.57
CA THR A 148 18.40 17.14 -8.60
C THR A 148 17.51 18.09 -9.39
N ALA A 149 18.11 19.19 -9.88
CA ALA A 149 17.49 20.15 -10.78
C ALA A 149 18.54 20.77 -11.72
N CYS A 150 18.10 21.54 -12.70
CA CYS A 150 18.95 22.43 -13.47
C CYS A 150 19.34 23.65 -12.62
N HIS A 151 20.51 24.23 -12.90
CA HIS A 151 21.00 25.47 -12.30
C HIS A 151 21.50 26.40 -13.37
N ALA A 152 21.06 27.65 -13.35
CA ALA A 152 21.37 28.62 -14.44
C ALA A 152 22.87 28.83 -14.63
N GLU A 153 23.63 28.96 -13.55
CA GLU A 153 25.06 29.22 -13.59
C GLU A 153 25.91 27.94 -13.65
N HIS A 154 25.47 26.91 -12.90
CA HIS A 154 26.26 25.68 -12.71
C HIS A 154 25.78 24.51 -13.59
N GLY A 155 24.66 24.67 -14.30
CA GLY A 155 24.06 23.69 -15.19
C GLY A 155 23.37 22.55 -14.50
N ALA A 156 23.80 22.15 -13.29
CA ALA A 156 23.14 21.16 -12.45
C ALA A 156 23.33 21.49 -10.97
N ALA A 157 22.33 21.12 -10.17
CA ALA A 157 22.39 21.21 -8.72
C ALA A 157 21.79 19.97 -8.07
N THR A 158 22.20 19.71 -6.83
CA THR A 158 21.57 18.77 -5.91
C THR A 158 20.90 19.53 -4.76
N LEU A 159 19.94 18.91 -4.08
CA LEU A 159 19.09 19.59 -3.08
C LEU A 159 19.49 19.27 -1.63
N GLY A 160 20.72 18.81 -1.44
CA GLY A 160 21.20 18.42 -0.12
C GLY A 160 20.51 17.16 0.45
N ARG A 161 20.83 16.80 1.69
CA ARG A 161 20.27 15.59 2.32
C ARG A 161 18.76 15.67 2.43
N GLY A 162 18.07 14.62 1.92
CA GLY A 162 16.60 14.51 1.93
C GLY A 162 15.90 15.32 0.86
N GLY A 163 16.62 15.90 -0.09
CA GLY A 163 16.06 16.67 -1.18
C GLY A 163 14.99 15.96 -2.01
N THR A 164 14.95 14.62 -1.97
CA THR A 164 13.91 13.86 -2.70
C THR A 164 12.52 14.00 -2.06
N ASP A 165 12.39 14.08 -0.71
CA ASP A 165 11.10 14.34 -0.05
C ASP A 165 10.62 15.76 -0.41
N LEU A 166 11.54 16.73 -0.41
CA LEU A 166 11.25 18.11 -0.83
C LEU A 166 10.85 18.18 -2.30
N THR A 167 11.55 17.44 -3.18
CA THR A 167 11.18 17.33 -4.60
C THR A 167 9.74 16.85 -4.76
N ALA A 168 9.34 15.80 -4.04
CA ALA A 168 7.99 15.24 -4.13
C ALA A 168 6.91 16.26 -3.70
N VAL A 169 7.15 16.98 -2.61
CA VAL A 169 6.25 18.04 -2.12
C VAL A 169 6.19 19.19 -3.13
N PHE A 170 7.31 19.62 -3.67
CA PHE A 170 7.38 20.69 -4.68
C PHE A 170 6.55 20.35 -5.91
N PHE A 171 6.71 19.12 -6.45
CA PHE A 171 5.90 18.66 -7.59
C PHE A 171 4.42 18.58 -7.24
N ALA A 172 4.07 18.11 -6.04
CA ALA A 172 2.68 18.03 -5.62
C ALA A 172 2.02 19.42 -5.54
N VAL A 173 2.72 20.41 -5.03
CA VAL A 173 2.25 21.80 -4.97
C VAL A 173 2.10 22.38 -6.38
N LYS A 174 3.14 22.27 -7.21
CA LYS A 174 3.13 22.86 -8.56
C LYS A 174 2.11 22.21 -9.50
N ALA A 175 1.89 20.91 -9.36
CA ALA A 175 0.91 20.16 -10.15
C ALA A 175 -0.51 20.17 -9.53
N SER A 176 -0.72 20.86 -8.41
CA SER A 176 -1.99 20.86 -7.65
C SER A 176 -2.47 19.42 -7.34
N ALA A 177 -1.55 18.55 -6.94
CA ALA A 177 -1.88 17.18 -6.60
C ALA A 177 -2.72 17.10 -5.33
N ASN A 178 -3.57 16.09 -5.25
CA ASN A 178 -4.42 15.87 -4.09
C ASN A 178 -3.63 15.51 -2.83
N ARG A 179 -2.47 14.84 -3.02
CA ARG A 179 -1.58 14.45 -1.94
C ARG A 179 -0.21 14.03 -2.46
N VAL A 180 0.74 14.01 -1.55
CA VAL A 180 2.02 13.30 -1.73
C VAL A 180 2.06 12.08 -0.81
N ARG A 181 2.50 10.93 -1.32
CA ARG A 181 2.67 9.70 -0.55
C ARG A 181 4.13 9.30 -0.53
N LEU A 182 4.73 9.40 0.63
CA LEU A 182 6.12 9.03 0.89
C LEU A 182 6.18 7.54 1.26
N ILE A 183 6.72 6.73 0.35
CA ILE A 183 6.90 5.30 0.57
C ILE A 183 8.20 5.10 1.34
N LYS A 184 8.08 4.54 2.54
CA LYS A 184 9.17 4.30 3.49
C LYS A 184 9.26 2.82 3.86
N ASP A 185 10.30 2.44 4.58
CA ASP A 185 10.48 1.12 5.18
C ASP A 185 9.64 0.90 6.45
N VAL A 186 8.89 1.92 6.86
CA VAL A 186 7.89 1.90 7.94
C VAL A 186 6.53 2.31 7.39
N ASP A 187 5.47 1.80 8.00
CA ASP A 187 4.09 1.99 7.54
C ASP A 187 3.40 3.25 8.10
N GLY A 188 4.17 4.17 8.66
CA GLY A 188 3.67 5.44 9.18
C GLY A 188 4.61 6.07 10.18
N VAL A 189 4.15 7.15 10.81
CA VAL A 189 4.79 7.84 11.92
C VAL A 189 4.27 7.25 13.22
N TYR A 190 5.14 7.03 14.19
CA TYR A 190 4.84 6.39 15.47
C TYR A 190 5.08 7.30 16.65
N THR A 191 4.42 7.02 17.80
CA THR A 191 4.61 7.73 19.06
C THR A 191 6.03 7.57 19.61
N ASP A 192 6.66 6.44 19.34
CA ASP A 192 8.07 6.15 19.59
C ASP A 192 8.66 5.25 18.51
N ASP A 193 9.97 4.97 18.57
CA ASP A 193 10.65 4.05 17.66
C ASP A 193 10.09 2.63 17.84
N PRO A 194 9.35 2.12 16.86
CA PRO A 194 8.72 0.83 16.99
C PRO A 194 9.70 -0.35 17.07
N ALA A 195 10.94 -0.18 16.72
CA ALA A 195 11.96 -1.20 16.89
C ALA A 195 12.49 -1.29 18.35
N LYS A 196 12.29 -0.21 19.13
CA LYS A 196 12.78 -0.09 20.52
C LYS A 196 11.67 -0.18 21.55
N ASP A 197 10.49 0.41 21.25
CA ASP A 197 9.35 0.40 22.14
C ASP A 197 8.21 -0.47 21.56
N PRO A 198 7.91 -1.62 22.18
CA PRO A 198 6.80 -2.48 21.77
C PRO A 198 5.41 -1.83 21.96
N HIS A 199 5.32 -0.74 22.74
CA HIS A 199 4.08 0.01 22.96
C HIS A 199 3.92 1.20 22.01
N ALA A 200 4.90 1.46 21.13
CA ALA A 200 4.80 2.52 20.15
C ALA A 200 3.56 2.32 19.27
N GLN A 201 2.71 3.34 19.20
CA GLN A 201 1.48 3.34 18.42
C GLN A 201 1.68 4.18 17.16
N ARG A 202 1.13 3.72 16.03
CA ARG A 202 1.13 4.51 14.80
C ARG A 202 0.09 5.62 14.91
N TYR A 203 0.43 6.78 14.40
CA TYR A 203 -0.55 7.83 14.17
C TYR A 203 -1.32 7.55 12.87
N ASP A 204 -2.65 7.63 12.91
CA ASP A 204 -3.49 7.64 11.72
C ASP A 204 -3.52 9.04 11.08
N ALA A 205 -3.48 10.08 11.94
CA ALA A 205 -3.34 11.46 11.50
C ALA A 205 -2.45 12.26 12.46
N LEU A 206 -1.74 13.25 11.91
CA LEU A 206 -0.94 14.24 12.61
C LEU A 206 -1.15 15.61 11.96
N ASP A 207 -1.08 16.69 12.73
CA ASP A 207 -0.83 17.99 12.14
C ASP A 207 0.66 18.16 11.75
N TYR A 208 0.96 19.21 11.00
CA TYR A 208 2.32 19.42 10.49
C TYR A 208 3.33 19.69 11.59
N ASP A 209 2.96 20.41 12.66
CA ASP A 209 3.87 20.73 13.76
C ASP A 209 4.17 19.47 14.59
N GLN A 210 3.16 18.68 14.87
CA GLN A 210 3.32 17.38 15.51
C GLN A 210 4.14 16.41 14.67
N ALA A 211 3.95 16.42 13.34
CA ALA A 211 4.73 15.60 12.43
C ALA A 211 6.20 16.01 12.39
N MET A 212 6.50 17.30 12.56
CA MET A 212 7.88 17.79 12.64
C MET A 212 8.64 17.13 13.80
N ASP A 213 7.99 17.02 14.96
CA ASP A 213 8.59 16.43 16.16
C ASP A 213 8.55 14.89 16.12
N ALA A 214 7.38 14.31 15.76
CA ALA A 214 7.14 12.87 15.82
C ALA A 214 7.87 12.09 14.73
N SER A 215 8.13 12.68 13.56
CA SER A 215 8.80 11.98 12.46
C SER A 215 10.27 11.65 12.74
N ARG A 216 10.92 12.34 13.68
CA ARG A 216 12.32 12.07 14.11
C ARG A 216 13.29 11.87 12.93
N GLY A 217 13.11 12.67 11.87
CA GLY A 217 13.95 12.59 10.67
C GLY A 217 13.49 11.56 9.62
N LEU A 218 12.37 10.88 9.85
CA LEU A 218 11.74 10.03 8.83
C LEU A 218 11.31 10.85 7.60
N ILE A 219 10.86 12.08 7.83
CA ILE A 219 10.52 13.06 6.80
C ILE A 219 11.43 14.27 7.01
N GLN A 220 11.91 14.84 5.92
CA GLN A 220 12.72 16.05 5.97
C GLN A 220 11.91 17.24 6.48
N PRO A 221 12.43 18.01 7.48
CA PRO A 221 11.75 19.20 8.01
C PRO A 221 11.33 20.19 6.93
N LYS A 222 12.22 20.51 5.98
CA LYS A 222 11.92 21.42 4.84
C LYS A 222 10.72 20.92 4.01
N ALA A 223 10.53 19.61 3.88
CA ALA A 223 9.39 19.03 3.15
C ALA A 223 8.07 19.19 3.92
N ILE A 224 8.09 19.04 5.24
CA ILE A 224 6.91 19.26 6.10
C ILE A 224 6.54 20.75 6.11
N GLU A 225 7.52 21.65 6.21
CA GLU A 225 7.30 23.11 6.15
C GLU A 225 6.67 23.54 4.83
N ALA A 226 7.22 23.03 3.71
CA ALA A 226 6.66 23.30 2.38
C ALA A 226 5.23 22.75 2.22
N ALA A 227 4.95 21.57 2.73
CA ALA A 227 3.61 20.98 2.71
C ALA A 227 2.64 21.77 3.58
N LYS A 228 3.07 22.23 4.78
CA LYS A 228 2.28 23.09 5.67
C LYS A 228 1.92 24.42 5.00
N ALA A 229 2.89 25.05 4.34
CA ALA A 229 2.67 26.34 3.66
C ALA A 229 1.65 26.22 2.52
N ALA A 230 1.51 25.05 1.89
CA ALA A 230 0.61 24.78 0.80
C ALA A 230 -0.68 24.05 1.21
N ASP A 231 -0.88 23.76 2.50
CA ASP A 231 -1.94 22.89 3.04
C ASP A 231 -2.07 21.55 2.28
N LEU A 232 -0.92 20.99 1.89
CA LEU A 232 -0.82 19.77 1.10
C LEU A 232 -0.84 18.54 2.01
N VAL A 233 -1.72 17.60 1.73
CA VAL A 233 -1.75 16.30 2.44
C VAL A 233 -0.49 15.50 2.13
N VAL A 234 0.22 15.09 3.19
CA VAL A 234 1.35 14.16 3.12
C VAL A 234 0.96 12.83 3.76
N GLU A 235 1.16 11.75 3.06
CA GLU A 235 0.97 10.39 3.58
C GLU A 235 2.32 9.71 3.76
N VAL A 236 2.51 9.00 4.87
CA VAL A 236 3.66 8.12 5.11
C VAL A 236 3.16 6.68 5.16
N ALA A 237 3.68 5.84 4.31
CA ALA A 237 3.24 4.46 4.18
C ALA A 237 4.39 3.51 3.83
N ALA A 238 4.24 2.23 4.19
CA ALA A 238 5.09 1.18 3.64
C ALA A 238 4.63 0.80 2.22
N MET A 239 5.53 0.19 1.46
CA MET A 239 5.22 -0.39 0.16
C MET A 239 4.12 -1.47 0.31
N GLY A 240 3.10 -1.42 -0.53
CA GLY A 240 1.95 -2.33 -0.46
C GLY A 240 0.90 -1.98 0.59
N ALA A 241 1.17 -1.06 1.51
CA ALA A 241 0.22 -0.69 2.57
C ALA A 241 -0.96 0.11 2.01
N ARG A 242 -2.17 -0.28 2.39
CA ARG A 242 -3.38 0.51 2.10
C ARG A 242 -3.52 1.72 3.02
N GLU A 243 -3.11 1.56 4.28
CA GLU A 243 -3.13 2.59 5.31
C GLU A 243 -1.85 3.41 5.30
N ALA A 244 -1.93 4.61 5.85
CA ALA A 244 -0.82 5.55 5.97
C ALA A 244 -1.02 6.42 7.21
N THR A 245 0.03 7.01 7.75
CA THR A 245 -0.12 8.19 8.58
C THR A 245 -0.38 9.39 7.69
N ARG A 246 -1.51 10.05 7.90
CA ARG A 246 -1.89 11.26 7.16
C ARG A 246 -1.44 12.50 7.91
N ILE A 247 -0.64 13.34 7.29
CA ILE A 247 -0.19 14.63 7.81
C ILE A 247 -0.96 15.72 7.05
N ALA A 248 -1.76 16.49 7.77
CA ALA A 248 -2.59 17.56 7.23
C ALA A 248 -3.07 18.46 8.39
N SER A 249 -3.70 19.58 8.08
CA SER A 249 -4.37 20.40 9.10
C SER A 249 -5.42 19.59 9.87
N GLY A 250 -5.36 19.61 11.21
CA GLY A 250 -6.32 18.90 12.08
C GLY A 250 -5.65 18.21 13.28
N PRO A 251 -6.45 17.67 14.20
CA PRO A 251 -5.90 17.06 15.44
C PRO A 251 -5.18 15.74 15.14
N ALA A 252 -4.20 15.42 16.00
CA ALA A 252 -3.58 14.09 15.99
C ALA A 252 -4.60 13.01 16.33
N VAL A 253 -4.52 11.91 15.59
CA VAL A 253 -5.29 10.70 15.84
C VAL A 253 -4.30 9.54 15.95
N ILE A 254 -4.23 8.94 17.13
CA ILE A 254 -3.47 7.72 17.34
C ILE A 254 -4.32 6.56 16.81
N GLY A 255 -3.74 5.77 15.92
CA GLY A 255 -4.38 4.57 15.39
C GLY A 255 -4.55 3.49 16.46
N ARG A 256 -5.38 2.51 16.18
CA ARG A 256 -5.50 1.33 17.05
C ARG A 256 -4.12 0.65 17.17
N PRO A 257 -3.74 0.17 18.35
CA PRO A 257 -2.50 -0.58 18.51
C PRO A 257 -2.46 -1.73 17.50
N ARG A 258 -1.46 -1.76 16.64
CA ARG A 258 -1.21 -2.95 15.83
C ARG A 258 -0.66 -4.03 16.74
N HIS A 259 -1.27 -5.19 16.69
CA HIS A 259 -0.75 -6.36 17.40
C HIS A 259 0.63 -6.70 16.84
N ARG A 260 1.67 -6.55 17.67
CA ARG A 260 3.03 -6.95 17.34
C ARG A 260 3.28 -8.30 17.97
N GLY A 261 3.12 -9.29 17.18
CA GLY A 261 3.26 -10.68 17.53
C GLY A 261 2.58 -11.50 16.45
N PRO A 262 2.59 -12.81 16.55
CA PRO A 262 1.76 -13.65 15.71
C PRO A 262 0.29 -13.20 15.80
N MET A 263 -0.37 -13.04 14.64
CA MET A 263 -1.80 -12.71 14.58
C MET A 263 -2.60 -13.79 15.31
N LYS A 264 -3.42 -13.41 16.28
CA LYS A 264 -4.29 -14.35 16.98
C LYS A 264 -5.43 -14.79 16.07
N VAL A 265 -5.47 -16.08 15.78
CA VAL A 265 -6.44 -16.67 14.84
C VAL A 265 -7.36 -17.64 15.56
N ALA A 266 -8.66 -17.44 15.39
CA ALA A 266 -9.68 -18.42 15.79
C ALA A 266 -10.20 -19.16 14.57
N LEU A 267 -10.19 -20.49 14.59
CA LEU A 267 -10.75 -21.34 13.54
C LEU A 267 -12.09 -21.91 14.00
N LEU A 268 -13.17 -21.59 13.27
CA LEU A 268 -14.52 -22.06 13.53
C LEU A 268 -14.90 -23.12 12.48
N GLY A 269 -14.72 -24.38 12.85
CA GLY A 269 -14.90 -25.51 11.95
C GLY A 269 -13.56 -26.11 11.47
N CYS A 270 -13.47 -27.45 11.53
CA CYS A 270 -12.30 -28.19 11.06
C CYS A 270 -12.75 -29.42 10.25
N GLY A 271 -13.50 -29.15 9.15
CA GLY A 271 -13.83 -30.15 8.11
C GLY A 271 -12.71 -30.24 7.06
N ALA A 272 -13.04 -30.67 5.85
CA ALA A 272 -12.06 -30.77 4.77
C ALA A 272 -11.33 -29.45 4.50
N VAL A 273 -12.06 -28.34 4.37
CA VAL A 273 -11.47 -26.99 4.17
C VAL A 273 -10.70 -26.55 5.43
N GLY A 274 -11.32 -26.70 6.61
CA GLY A 274 -10.72 -26.25 7.86
C GLY A 274 -9.45 -26.98 8.25
N SER A 275 -9.29 -28.25 7.88
CA SER A 275 -8.03 -28.99 8.08
C SER A 275 -6.87 -28.39 7.28
N GLY A 276 -7.12 -28.00 6.02
CA GLY A 276 -6.10 -27.35 5.22
C GLY A 276 -5.71 -25.97 5.75
N VAL A 277 -6.68 -25.20 6.27
CA VAL A 277 -6.39 -23.92 6.92
C VAL A 277 -5.62 -24.13 8.22
N LEU A 278 -5.99 -25.14 9.03
CA LEU A 278 -5.26 -25.51 10.23
C LEU A 278 -3.80 -25.85 9.92
N ASP A 279 -3.55 -26.67 8.90
CA ASP A 279 -2.20 -27.03 8.48
C ASP A 279 -1.39 -25.79 8.08
N HIS A 280 -2.00 -24.85 7.35
CA HIS A 280 -1.36 -23.59 6.96
C HIS A 280 -1.02 -22.73 8.19
N VAL A 281 -1.96 -22.53 9.10
CA VAL A 281 -1.74 -21.73 10.32
C VAL A 281 -0.61 -22.33 11.17
N LEU A 282 -0.60 -23.65 11.36
CA LEU A 282 0.42 -24.35 12.15
C LEU A 282 1.80 -24.38 11.49
N SER A 283 1.87 -24.24 10.16
CA SER A 283 3.14 -24.19 9.44
C SER A 283 3.82 -22.82 9.50
N HIS A 284 3.13 -21.78 10.01
CA HIS A 284 3.64 -20.42 10.13
C HIS A 284 3.44 -19.85 11.55
N PRO A 285 4.05 -20.47 12.58
CA PRO A 285 3.90 -20.03 13.96
C PRO A 285 4.48 -18.63 14.23
N GLU A 286 5.38 -18.16 13.36
CA GLU A 286 5.92 -16.80 13.38
C GLU A 286 4.89 -15.74 12.95
N LEU A 287 3.86 -16.14 12.20
CA LEU A 287 2.80 -15.26 11.71
C LEU A 287 1.50 -15.41 12.51
N PHE A 288 1.22 -16.58 13.06
CA PHE A 288 -0.07 -16.92 13.65
C PHE A 288 0.05 -17.55 15.05
N GLU A 289 -0.79 -17.07 15.97
CA GLU A 289 -1.07 -17.69 17.25
C GLU A 289 -2.49 -18.29 17.20
N LEU A 290 -2.60 -19.62 17.34
CA LEU A 290 -3.85 -20.33 17.16
C LEU A 290 -4.61 -20.49 18.47
N ASN A 291 -5.84 -20.00 18.52
CA ASN A 291 -6.81 -20.29 19.57
C ASN A 291 -7.31 -21.76 19.52
N PRO A 292 -7.96 -22.27 20.57
CA PRO A 292 -8.65 -23.56 20.49
C PRO A 292 -9.63 -23.62 19.32
N VAL A 293 -9.50 -24.66 18.50
CA VAL A 293 -10.29 -24.82 17.25
C VAL A 293 -11.70 -25.26 17.56
N LEU A 294 -12.71 -24.50 17.14
CA LEU A 294 -14.12 -24.85 17.37
C LEU A 294 -14.54 -26.01 16.45
N VAL A 295 -15.02 -27.06 17.07
CA VAL A 295 -15.61 -28.23 16.37
C VAL A 295 -16.89 -28.67 17.03
N ARG A 296 -17.80 -29.29 16.27
CA ARG A 296 -19.09 -29.80 16.81
C ARG A 296 -18.89 -30.97 17.79
N ASN A 297 -17.90 -31.82 17.50
CA ASN A 297 -17.63 -33.01 18.30
C ASN A 297 -16.13 -33.15 18.54
N VAL A 298 -15.68 -32.81 19.75
CA VAL A 298 -14.26 -32.90 20.14
C VAL A 298 -13.79 -34.36 20.14
N GLY A 299 -14.65 -35.32 20.52
CA GLY A 299 -14.32 -36.74 20.53
C GLY A 299 -13.95 -37.29 19.16
N ALA A 300 -14.51 -36.74 18.08
CA ALA A 300 -14.13 -37.11 16.71
C ALA A 300 -12.74 -36.60 16.31
N ARG A 301 -12.09 -35.80 17.14
CA ARG A 301 -10.73 -35.26 16.96
C ARG A 301 -9.76 -35.73 18.06
N ALA A 302 -10.12 -36.74 18.85
CA ALA A 302 -9.32 -37.18 19.97
C ALA A 302 -7.89 -37.63 19.61
N ASP A 303 -7.70 -38.11 18.39
CA ASP A 303 -6.40 -38.54 17.85
C ASP A 303 -5.61 -37.38 17.15
N ASP A 304 -6.26 -36.24 16.92
CA ASP A 304 -5.61 -35.10 16.30
C ASP A 304 -4.94 -34.21 17.35
N ARG A 305 -3.65 -34.39 17.52
CA ARG A 305 -2.82 -33.66 18.51
C ARG A 305 -2.19 -32.38 17.97
N ARG A 306 -2.50 -31.97 16.75
CA ARG A 306 -1.92 -30.76 16.14
C ARG A 306 -2.41 -29.48 16.80
N ALA A 307 -3.63 -29.49 17.36
CA ALA A 307 -4.25 -28.34 18.01
C ALA A 307 -5.12 -28.73 19.20
N VAL A 308 -5.46 -27.73 20.02
CA VAL A 308 -6.48 -27.87 21.04
C VAL A 308 -7.87 -27.69 20.41
N PHE A 309 -8.77 -28.64 20.57
CA PHE A 309 -10.12 -28.57 20.03
C PHE A 309 -11.14 -28.27 21.15
N THR A 310 -12.14 -27.50 20.83
CA THR A 310 -13.23 -27.15 21.75
C THR A 310 -14.58 -27.22 21.06
N SER A 311 -15.65 -27.51 21.83
CA SER A 311 -17.04 -27.33 21.38
C SER A 311 -17.68 -26.05 21.93
N ASP A 312 -16.91 -25.26 22.69
CA ASP A 312 -17.36 -24.00 23.26
C ASP A 312 -16.91 -22.82 22.40
N PRO A 313 -17.85 -22.07 21.80
CA PRO A 313 -17.50 -20.88 21.00
C PRO A 313 -16.76 -19.78 21.80
N HIS A 314 -17.05 -19.66 23.11
CA HIS A 314 -16.37 -18.67 23.95
C HIS A 314 -14.90 -19.02 24.16
N ALA A 315 -14.59 -20.31 24.33
CA ALA A 315 -13.18 -20.73 24.40
C ALA A 315 -12.43 -20.52 23.09
N ALA A 316 -13.08 -20.76 21.95
CA ALA A 316 -12.48 -20.53 20.64
C ALA A 316 -12.23 -19.05 20.36
N LEU A 317 -13.06 -18.16 20.89
CA LEU A 317 -12.96 -16.70 20.70
C LEU A 317 -12.28 -16.00 21.88
N ALA A 318 -11.73 -16.74 22.83
CA ALA A 318 -11.08 -16.17 24.00
C ALA A 318 -9.88 -15.28 23.60
N GLY A 319 -9.66 -14.20 24.38
CA GLY A 319 -8.53 -13.30 24.17
C GLY A 319 -8.66 -12.42 22.92
N GLU A 320 -9.86 -12.23 22.39
CA GLU A 320 -10.18 -11.32 21.29
C GLU A 320 -9.27 -11.55 20.07
N PRO A 321 -9.45 -12.65 19.32
CA PRO A 321 -8.62 -12.95 18.15
C PRO A 321 -8.68 -11.83 17.11
N ASP A 322 -7.56 -11.53 16.47
CA ASP A 322 -7.47 -10.53 15.41
C ASP A 322 -8.22 -10.96 14.15
N LEU A 323 -8.21 -12.28 13.88
CA LEU A 323 -8.83 -12.90 12.71
C LEU A 323 -9.65 -14.13 13.12
N VAL A 324 -10.89 -14.16 12.67
CA VAL A 324 -11.76 -15.34 12.80
C VAL A 324 -11.98 -15.95 11.42
N VAL A 325 -11.62 -17.23 11.27
CA VAL A 325 -11.84 -17.99 10.03
C VAL A 325 -13.00 -18.95 10.23
N GLU A 326 -14.12 -18.67 9.58
CA GLU A 326 -15.36 -19.44 9.70
C GLU A 326 -15.53 -20.42 8.53
N MET A 327 -15.65 -21.71 8.86
CA MET A 327 -15.77 -22.81 7.92
C MET A 327 -16.77 -23.86 8.41
N MET A 328 -17.79 -23.40 9.17
CA MET A 328 -18.85 -24.26 9.69
C MET A 328 -19.92 -24.50 8.62
N GLY A 329 -20.81 -25.45 8.86
CA GLY A 329 -22.00 -25.65 8.05
C GLY A 329 -23.22 -24.91 8.62
N GLY A 330 -24.20 -24.66 7.74
CA GLY A 330 -25.44 -23.95 8.08
C GLY A 330 -25.33 -22.44 7.91
N ALA A 331 -26.42 -21.72 8.10
CA ALA A 331 -26.45 -20.27 7.89
C ALA A 331 -26.56 -19.47 9.19
N ASP A 332 -27.52 -19.81 10.05
CA ASP A 332 -27.89 -18.97 11.21
C ASP A 332 -26.86 -19.05 12.35
N GLY A 333 -26.41 -20.27 12.68
CA GLY A 333 -25.37 -20.47 13.70
C GLY A 333 -24.08 -19.72 13.40
N PRO A 334 -23.45 -19.92 12.23
CA PRO A 334 -22.28 -19.16 11.82
C PRO A 334 -22.48 -17.65 11.84
N ALA A 335 -23.59 -17.15 11.29
CA ALA A 335 -23.89 -15.72 11.27
C ALA A 335 -24.03 -15.14 12.69
N SER A 336 -24.65 -15.87 13.62
CA SER A 336 -24.79 -15.45 15.03
C SER A 336 -23.46 -15.28 15.75
N VAL A 337 -22.42 -16.03 15.33
CA VAL A 337 -21.05 -15.90 15.87
C VAL A 337 -20.29 -14.79 15.16
N MET A 338 -20.38 -14.68 13.83
CA MET A 338 -19.65 -13.69 13.06
C MET A 338 -20.09 -12.25 13.35
N MET A 339 -21.40 -11.99 13.53
CA MET A 339 -21.92 -10.62 13.73
C MET A 339 -21.34 -9.92 14.97
N PRO A 340 -21.29 -10.50 16.17
CA PRO A 340 -20.66 -9.88 17.34
C PRO A 340 -19.16 -9.65 17.11
N VAL A 341 -18.47 -10.61 16.55
CA VAL A 341 -17.04 -10.55 16.23
C VAL A 341 -16.74 -9.33 15.33
N LEU A 342 -17.50 -9.20 14.24
CA LEU A 342 -17.36 -8.06 13.31
C LEU A 342 -17.68 -6.72 14.00
N ARG A 343 -18.72 -6.65 14.84
CA ARG A 343 -19.06 -5.42 15.58
C ARG A 343 -17.99 -4.99 16.57
N ASN A 344 -17.26 -5.94 17.12
CA ASN A 344 -16.13 -5.69 18.02
C ASN A 344 -14.84 -5.29 17.29
N GLY A 345 -14.87 -5.17 15.95
CA GLY A 345 -13.72 -4.75 15.16
C GLY A 345 -12.76 -5.88 14.78
N GLN A 346 -13.12 -7.14 15.04
CA GLN A 346 -12.33 -8.31 14.67
C GLN A 346 -12.64 -8.71 13.23
N HIS A 347 -11.60 -9.07 12.47
CA HIS A 347 -11.77 -9.44 11.06
C HIS A 347 -12.31 -10.86 10.89
N VAL A 348 -13.11 -11.07 9.85
CA VAL A 348 -13.70 -12.39 9.55
C VAL A 348 -13.38 -12.80 8.11
N VAL A 349 -12.89 -14.03 7.96
CA VAL A 349 -12.82 -14.75 6.68
C VAL A 349 -13.82 -15.89 6.74
N THR A 350 -14.71 -16.02 5.76
CA THR A 350 -15.66 -17.15 5.73
C THR A 350 -15.69 -17.85 4.38
N ALA A 351 -15.75 -19.19 4.43
CA ALA A 351 -16.01 -20.03 3.27
C ALA A 351 -17.48 -20.47 3.19
N ASN A 352 -18.36 -19.94 4.04
CA ASN A 352 -19.74 -20.37 4.20
C ASN A 352 -20.71 -19.58 3.33
N LYS A 353 -20.96 -20.07 2.12
CA LYS A 353 -21.89 -19.42 1.18
C LYS A 353 -23.31 -19.28 1.71
N ALA A 354 -23.79 -20.22 2.53
CA ALA A 354 -25.15 -20.19 3.08
C ALA A 354 -25.33 -19.05 4.09
N ALA A 355 -24.35 -18.85 4.96
CA ALA A 355 -24.35 -17.75 5.93
C ALA A 355 -24.25 -16.39 5.22
N VAL A 356 -23.32 -16.25 4.28
CA VAL A 356 -23.16 -15.01 3.51
C VAL A 356 -24.42 -14.72 2.70
N ALA A 357 -24.97 -15.67 1.97
CA ALA A 357 -26.15 -15.46 1.12
C ALA A 357 -27.39 -15.05 1.94
N LYS A 358 -27.61 -15.69 3.09
CA LYS A 358 -28.79 -15.42 3.92
C LYS A 358 -28.69 -14.14 4.74
N HIS A 359 -27.49 -13.79 5.20
CA HIS A 359 -27.24 -12.70 6.15
C HIS A 359 -26.35 -11.60 5.61
N TYR A 360 -26.30 -11.44 4.28
CA TYR A 360 -25.38 -10.55 3.57
C TYR A 360 -25.36 -9.12 4.14
N GLU A 361 -26.52 -8.48 4.18
CA GLU A 361 -26.65 -7.09 4.64
C GLU A 361 -26.26 -6.95 6.12
N ALA A 362 -26.74 -7.85 6.98
CA ALA A 362 -26.47 -7.82 8.42
C ALA A 362 -24.99 -8.02 8.75
N LEU A 363 -24.30 -8.88 8.02
CA LEU A 363 -22.86 -9.11 8.17
C LEU A 363 -22.04 -7.89 7.71
N HIS A 364 -22.41 -7.28 6.59
CA HIS A 364 -21.75 -6.06 6.09
C HIS A 364 -21.99 -4.86 7.02
N GLU A 365 -23.21 -4.72 7.55
CA GLU A 365 -23.52 -3.69 8.54
C GLU A 365 -22.72 -3.88 9.83
N ALA A 366 -22.60 -5.13 10.31
CA ALA A 366 -21.81 -5.47 11.48
C ALA A 366 -20.33 -5.11 11.26
N ALA A 367 -19.76 -5.48 10.10
CA ALA A 367 -18.39 -5.15 9.72
C ALA A 367 -18.17 -3.63 9.66
N LYS A 368 -19.09 -2.89 9.03
CA LYS A 368 -19.03 -1.42 8.93
C LYS A 368 -19.07 -0.77 10.31
N LYS A 369 -19.97 -1.21 11.20
CA LYS A 369 -20.10 -0.67 12.57
C LYS A 369 -18.85 -0.90 13.41
N GLY A 370 -18.21 -2.07 13.27
CA GLY A 370 -16.98 -2.39 13.98
C GLY A 370 -15.71 -1.88 13.34
N GLY A 371 -15.76 -1.36 12.11
CA GLY A 371 -14.57 -1.04 11.33
C GLY A 371 -13.76 -2.30 10.98
N ALA A 372 -14.42 -3.45 10.87
CA ALA A 372 -13.84 -4.75 10.58
C ALA A 372 -13.93 -5.09 9.08
N HIS A 373 -13.10 -6.03 8.63
CA HIS A 373 -13.19 -6.58 7.29
C HIS A 373 -13.93 -7.92 7.31
N LEU A 374 -14.90 -8.08 6.42
CA LEU A 374 -15.55 -9.35 6.09
C LEU A 374 -15.06 -9.81 4.73
N MET A 375 -14.34 -10.92 4.69
CA MET A 375 -13.77 -11.54 3.49
C MET A 375 -14.45 -12.87 3.22
N TYR A 376 -15.03 -13.05 2.04
CA TYR A 376 -15.83 -14.23 1.71
C TYR A 376 -15.63 -14.78 0.29
N SER A 377 -14.52 -14.43 -0.36
CA SER A 377 -14.19 -14.92 -1.72
C SER A 377 -14.20 -16.44 -1.80
N ALA A 378 -13.70 -17.12 -0.78
CA ALA A 378 -13.74 -18.58 -0.70
C ALA A 378 -15.16 -19.17 -0.72
N SER A 379 -16.19 -18.41 -0.34
CA SER A 379 -17.60 -18.82 -0.41
C SER A 379 -18.24 -18.64 -1.79
N VAL A 380 -17.63 -17.83 -2.67
CA VAL A 380 -18.23 -17.46 -3.97
C VAL A 380 -17.58 -18.16 -5.15
N GLY A 381 -16.30 -18.41 -5.13
CA GLY A 381 -15.58 -18.99 -6.28
C GLY A 381 -14.57 -20.07 -5.89
N GLY A 382 -14.48 -20.43 -4.61
CA GLY A 382 -13.42 -21.30 -4.13
C GLY A 382 -12.05 -20.67 -4.35
N GLY A 383 -11.21 -21.25 -5.19
CA GLY A 383 -9.90 -20.70 -5.53
C GLY A 383 -9.89 -19.64 -6.66
N VAL A 384 -11.07 -19.22 -7.16
CA VAL A 384 -11.17 -18.21 -8.22
C VAL A 384 -11.46 -16.85 -7.60
N VAL A 385 -10.63 -15.85 -7.90
CA VAL A 385 -10.70 -14.48 -7.36
C VAL A 385 -11.76 -13.61 -8.07
N VAL A 386 -13.00 -14.10 -8.12
CA VAL A 386 -14.11 -13.45 -8.85
C VAL A 386 -14.51 -12.13 -8.21
N LEU A 387 -14.64 -12.09 -6.88
CA LEU A 387 -15.10 -10.90 -6.16
C LEU A 387 -14.07 -9.78 -6.21
N GLU A 388 -12.80 -10.11 -6.07
CA GLU A 388 -11.69 -9.18 -6.19
C GLU A 388 -11.69 -8.58 -7.60
N ARG A 389 -11.85 -9.42 -8.62
CA ARG A 389 -11.90 -8.93 -10.01
C ARG A 389 -13.12 -8.06 -10.28
N LEU A 390 -14.29 -8.44 -9.80
CA LEU A 390 -15.49 -7.61 -9.91
C LEU A 390 -15.34 -6.26 -9.17
N SER A 391 -14.71 -6.28 -8.00
CA SER A 391 -14.42 -5.06 -7.24
C SER A 391 -13.48 -4.12 -8.01
N GLU A 392 -12.45 -4.65 -8.68
CA GLU A 392 -11.54 -3.88 -9.54
C GLU A 392 -12.27 -3.28 -10.76
N LEU A 393 -13.26 -3.98 -11.29
CA LEU A 393 -14.01 -3.56 -12.47
C LEU A 393 -15.23 -2.69 -12.15
N LYS A 394 -15.60 -2.55 -10.88
CA LYS A 394 -16.82 -1.85 -10.43
C LYS A 394 -16.95 -0.46 -11.03
N ASP A 395 -15.87 0.29 -11.07
CA ASP A 395 -15.84 1.67 -11.56
C ASP A 395 -15.70 1.75 -13.10
N GLN A 396 -15.55 0.60 -13.79
CA GLN A 396 -15.43 0.50 -15.25
C GLN A 396 -16.77 0.23 -15.95
N GLY A 397 -17.88 0.31 -15.22
CA GLY A 397 -19.23 0.18 -15.80
C GLY A 397 -19.56 -1.24 -16.25
N VAL A 398 -19.29 -2.25 -15.42
CA VAL A 398 -19.68 -3.65 -15.69
C VAL A 398 -21.19 -3.73 -15.85
N VAL A 399 -21.67 -4.12 -17.03
CA VAL A 399 -23.09 -4.22 -17.36
C VAL A 399 -23.60 -5.67 -17.31
N ALA A 400 -22.72 -6.65 -17.38
CA ALA A 400 -23.08 -8.06 -17.30
C ALA A 400 -21.89 -8.89 -16.80
N VAL A 401 -22.20 -9.97 -16.09
CA VAL A 401 -21.25 -11.00 -15.69
C VAL A 401 -21.81 -12.35 -16.10
N GLU A 402 -21.08 -13.07 -16.96
CA GLU A 402 -21.47 -14.39 -17.43
C GLU A 402 -20.41 -15.41 -17.03
N GLY A 403 -20.84 -16.59 -16.64
CA GLY A 403 -19.91 -17.65 -16.26
C GLY A 403 -20.59 -18.84 -15.61
N VAL A 404 -19.81 -19.89 -15.41
CA VAL A 404 -20.24 -21.05 -14.65
C VAL A 404 -19.83 -20.90 -13.21
N MET A 405 -20.78 -20.58 -12.35
CA MET A 405 -20.57 -20.21 -10.95
C MET A 405 -20.63 -21.41 -9.97
N ASN A 406 -20.70 -22.63 -10.48
CA ASN A 406 -20.85 -23.84 -9.65
C ASN A 406 -19.90 -24.96 -10.08
N GLY A 407 -18.71 -24.99 -9.46
CA GLY A 407 -17.72 -26.05 -9.72
C GLY A 407 -18.22 -27.46 -9.37
N THR A 408 -19.02 -27.61 -8.29
CA THR A 408 -19.57 -28.91 -7.85
C THR A 408 -20.55 -29.46 -8.88
N GLY A 409 -21.49 -28.63 -9.37
CA GLY A 409 -22.43 -29.03 -10.40
C GLY A 409 -21.72 -29.46 -11.68
N ASN A 410 -20.72 -28.69 -12.12
CA ASN A 410 -19.92 -29.04 -13.29
C ASN A 410 -19.14 -30.34 -13.11
N PHE A 411 -18.52 -30.55 -11.93
CA PHE A 411 -17.81 -31.78 -11.65
C PHE A 411 -18.74 -32.99 -11.73
N ILE A 412 -19.96 -32.90 -11.15
CA ILE A 412 -20.97 -33.98 -11.21
C ILE A 412 -21.38 -34.25 -12.67
N LEU A 413 -21.68 -33.18 -13.43
CA LEU A 413 -22.09 -33.33 -14.84
C LEU A 413 -20.95 -33.91 -15.71
N ASP A 414 -19.71 -33.50 -15.47
CA ASP A 414 -18.54 -34.05 -16.15
C ASP A 414 -18.34 -35.55 -15.83
N GLN A 415 -18.53 -35.94 -14.53
CA GLN A 415 -18.45 -37.35 -14.16
C GLN A 415 -19.60 -38.19 -14.76
N LEU A 416 -20.80 -37.64 -14.79
CA LEU A 416 -21.94 -38.31 -15.44
C LEU A 416 -21.75 -38.45 -16.96
N GLY A 417 -21.07 -37.49 -17.59
CA GLY A 417 -20.75 -37.55 -19.02
C GLY A 417 -19.64 -38.54 -19.40
N LYS A 418 -18.85 -38.98 -18.41
CA LYS A 418 -17.76 -39.96 -18.61
C LYS A 418 -18.22 -41.42 -18.39
N GLY A 419 -19.48 -41.68 -18.01
CA GLY A 419 -20.11 -42.98 -17.87
C GLY A 419 -19.90 -43.60 -16.52
#